data_4482a5914393d52f76697d91e3ce59de
#
_entry.id   4482a5914393d52f76697d91e3ce59de
#
_cell.length_a   1.000
_cell.length_b   1.000
_cell.length_c   1.000
_cell.angle_alpha   90.00
_cell.angle_beta   90.00
_cell.angle_gamma   90.00
#
_symmetry.space_group_name_H-M   'P 1'
#
loop_
_entity.id
_entity.type
_entity.pdbx_description
1 polymer ?
#
loop_
_entity_poly.entity_id
_entity_poly.type
_entity_poly.pdbx_seq_one_letter_code
_entity_poly.pdbx_strand_id
1 'polypeptide(L)'
;MARIGFEELDFQITPMGEISLRRRHDPHLGVEVFEVKLNDEYLMSSLFTVAEEELATLGLAAVSGDALDVLVGGLGLGCTAVTALADARVRSLTVVDALGEVVGWHERRLLPVSNTLLDDERTRLVVDDFFDLARRERADDAPRFHAILVDIDHTPTHRLDSTHADFYTADGLRALARHLHPGGVFALWSDDPPEAE
;
A
#
# COMPACT_ATOMS: atom_id res chain seq x y z
N MET A 1 32.39 19.33 4.69
CA MET A 1 30.99 19.36 4.21
C MET A 1 30.70 17.97 3.67
N ALA A 2 29.91 17.18 4.37
CA ALA A 2 29.43 15.91 3.84
C ALA A 2 28.56 16.21 2.61
N ARG A 3 28.90 15.64 1.46
CA ARG A 3 27.99 15.63 0.31
C ARG A 3 26.73 14.91 0.78
N ILE A 4 25.59 15.56 0.73
CA ILE A 4 24.30 14.88 0.81
C ILE A 4 24.29 13.97 -0.42
N GLY A 5 24.68 12.72 -0.22
CA GLY A 5 24.74 11.71 -1.28
C GLY A 5 23.31 11.30 -1.56
N PHE A 6 22.84 11.66 -2.75
CA PHE A 6 21.59 11.22 -3.33
C PHE A 6 21.96 10.21 -4.41
N GLU A 7 21.29 9.08 -4.43
CA GLU A 7 21.41 8.04 -5.44
C GLU A 7 20.03 7.72 -6.01
N GLU A 8 19.88 7.80 -7.32
CA GLU A 8 18.72 7.31 -8.02
C GLU A 8 18.91 5.81 -8.27
N LEU A 9 18.10 5.01 -7.59
CA LEU A 9 18.15 3.55 -7.68
C LEU A 9 17.42 3.02 -8.91
N ASP A 10 16.34 3.72 -9.32
CA ASP A 10 15.57 3.42 -10.51
C ASP A 10 14.81 4.66 -11.00
N PHE A 11 14.63 4.73 -12.32
CA PHE A 11 13.81 5.74 -13.00
C PHE A 11 13.12 5.11 -14.19
N GLN A 12 11.81 5.29 -14.31
CA GLN A 12 11.03 4.74 -15.40
C GLN A 12 9.92 5.68 -15.83
N ILE A 13 9.49 5.54 -17.09
CA ILE A 13 8.33 6.26 -17.64
C ILE A 13 7.17 5.27 -17.67
N THR A 14 6.10 5.59 -16.96
CA THR A 14 4.89 4.80 -16.85
C THR A 14 3.70 5.51 -17.50
N PRO A 15 2.56 4.86 -17.68
CA PRO A 15 1.33 5.54 -18.10
C PRO A 15 0.87 6.65 -17.14
N MET A 16 1.26 6.59 -15.86
CA MET A 16 0.95 7.61 -14.84
C MET A 16 1.98 8.75 -14.82
N GLY A 17 3.08 8.62 -15.55
CA GLY A 17 4.17 9.60 -15.61
C GLY A 17 5.52 9.03 -15.22
N GLU A 18 6.46 9.91 -14.92
CA GLU A 18 7.82 9.54 -14.53
C GLU A 18 7.85 9.09 -13.08
N ILE A 19 8.26 7.83 -12.83
CA ILE A 19 8.43 7.31 -11.47
C ILE A 19 9.91 7.10 -11.17
N SER A 20 10.34 7.47 -9.96
CA SER A 20 11.70 7.22 -9.51
C SER A 20 11.76 6.74 -8.07
N LEU A 21 12.68 5.79 -7.83
CA LEU A 21 13.10 5.38 -6.50
C LEU A 21 14.47 5.97 -6.19
N ARG A 22 14.58 6.63 -5.07
CA ARG A 22 15.79 7.32 -4.64
C ARG A 22 16.21 6.88 -3.25
N ARG A 23 17.52 6.90 -3.02
CA ARG A 23 18.12 6.68 -1.72
C ARG A 23 19.01 7.85 -1.35
N ARG A 24 18.93 8.32 -0.11
CA ARG A 24 19.85 9.30 0.45
C ARG A 24 20.19 8.97 1.90
N HIS A 25 21.36 9.40 2.32
CA HIS A 25 21.73 9.36 3.74
C HIS A 25 21.27 10.63 4.44
N ASP A 26 20.49 10.50 5.52
CA ASP A 26 20.15 11.63 6.38
C ASP A 26 21.23 11.81 7.45
N PRO A 27 22.03 12.89 7.40
CA PRO A 27 23.17 13.06 8.32
C PRO A 27 22.75 13.45 9.74
N HIS A 28 21.52 13.91 9.95
CA HIS A 28 21.02 14.28 11.28
C HIS A 28 20.51 13.05 12.04
N LEU A 29 19.87 12.15 11.34
CA LEU A 29 19.31 10.93 11.90
C LEU A 29 20.25 9.73 11.76
N GLY A 30 21.24 9.81 10.87
CA GLY A 30 22.21 8.73 10.63
C GLY A 30 21.59 7.52 9.93
N VAL A 31 20.52 7.70 9.15
CA VAL A 31 19.77 6.62 8.48
C VAL A 31 19.77 6.80 6.97
N GLU A 32 19.62 5.68 6.26
CA GLU A 32 19.30 5.68 4.82
C GLU A 32 17.81 5.91 4.65
N VAL A 33 17.47 6.84 3.77
CA VAL A 33 16.10 7.24 3.45
C VAL A 33 15.80 6.84 2.02
N PHE A 34 14.69 6.16 1.83
CA PHE A 34 14.14 5.82 0.53
C PHE A 34 12.95 6.72 0.22
N GLU A 35 12.92 7.25 -0.97
CA GLU A 35 11.91 8.20 -1.42
C GLU A 35 11.38 7.79 -2.79
N VAL A 36 10.06 7.85 -2.96
CA VAL A 36 9.39 7.63 -4.24
C VAL A 36 8.84 8.96 -4.74
N LYS A 37 9.12 9.25 -6.00
CA LYS A 37 8.51 10.39 -6.71
C LYS A 37 7.72 9.89 -7.91
N LEU A 38 6.57 10.52 -8.13
CA LEU A 38 5.81 10.41 -9.39
C LEU A 38 5.73 11.81 -10.00
N ASN A 39 6.29 11.97 -11.19
CA ASN A 39 6.51 13.28 -11.80
C ASN A 39 7.30 14.20 -10.85
N ASP A 40 6.78 15.38 -10.54
CA ASP A 40 7.40 16.34 -9.62
C ASP A 40 6.97 16.15 -8.15
N GLU A 41 6.02 15.25 -7.87
CA GLU A 41 5.48 15.04 -6.53
C GLU A 41 6.23 13.95 -5.76
N TYR A 42 6.45 14.19 -4.47
CA TYR A 42 6.87 13.15 -3.54
C TYR A 42 5.64 12.35 -3.11
N LEU A 43 5.64 11.05 -3.44
CA LEU A 43 4.55 10.16 -3.00
C LEU A 43 4.77 9.67 -1.58
N MET A 44 6.00 9.28 -1.24
CA MET A 44 6.30 8.70 0.06
C MET A 44 7.78 8.77 0.43
N SER A 45 8.06 8.66 1.72
CA SER A 45 9.40 8.61 2.26
C SER A 45 9.47 7.64 3.43
N SER A 46 10.53 6.86 3.51
CA SER A 46 10.78 5.95 4.65
C SER A 46 11.11 6.66 5.97
N LEU A 47 11.10 7.98 6.01
CA LEU A 47 11.22 8.76 7.26
C LEU A 47 9.91 8.88 8.04
N PHE A 48 8.78 8.77 7.37
CA PHE A 48 7.47 9.02 7.95
C PHE A 48 6.54 7.87 7.57
N THR A 49 6.57 6.79 8.35
CA THR A 49 5.85 5.53 8.08
C THR A 49 4.81 5.21 9.15
N VAL A 50 4.64 6.10 10.13
CA VAL A 50 3.75 5.84 11.28
C VAL A 50 2.31 5.66 10.85
N ALA A 51 1.83 6.43 9.87
CA ALA A 51 0.44 6.35 9.43
C ALA A 51 0.17 5.03 8.68
N GLU A 52 1.10 4.59 7.84
CA GLU A 52 1.04 3.31 7.12
C GLU A 52 1.11 2.11 8.09
N GLU A 53 1.96 2.21 9.11
CA GLU A 53 2.07 1.19 10.17
C GLU A 53 0.78 1.14 11.01
N GLU A 54 0.23 2.29 11.39
CA GLU A 54 -1.02 2.38 12.15
C GLU A 54 -2.24 1.95 11.32
N LEU A 55 -2.25 2.19 10.01
CA LEU A 55 -3.29 1.66 9.12
C LEU A 55 -3.40 0.13 9.26
N ALA A 56 -2.27 -0.57 9.21
CA ALA A 56 -2.25 -2.02 9.37
C ALA A 56 -2.58 -2.44 10.81
N THR A 57 -1.97 -1.81 11.80
CA THR A 57 -2.13 -2.15 13.22
C THR A 57 -3.58 -1.97 13.67
N LEU A 58 -4.17 -0.81 13.40
CA LEU A 58 -5.54 -0.49 13.81
C LEU A 58 -6.57 -1.27 12.98
N GLY A 59 -6.33 -1.40 11.67
CA GLY A 59 -7.20 -2.18 10.79
C GLY A 59 -7.29 -3.65 11.23
N LEU A 60 -6.16 -4.28 11.55
CA LEU A 60 -6.13 -5.66 12.01
C LEU A 60 -6.63 -5.82 13.45
N ALA A 61 -6.42 -4.82 14.33
CA ALA A 61 -6.98 -4.85 15.69
C ALA A 61 -8.50 -4.86 15.71
N ALA A 62 -9.15 -4.30 14.69
CA ALA A 62 -10.60 -4.29 14.56
C ALA A 62 -11.18 -5.62 14.04
N VAL A 63 -10.34 -6.53 13.54
CA VAL A 63 -10.76 -7.84 13.01
C VAL A 63 -10.69 -8.92 14.08
N SER A 64 -11.73 -9.73 14.16
CA SER A 64 -11.77 -10.93 15.02
C SER A 64 -11.29 -12.16 14.25
N GLY A 65 -10.69 -13.12 14.96
CA GLY A 65 -10.22 -14.38 14.39
C GLY A 65 -8.70 -14.53 14.48
N ASP A 66 -8.22 -15.72 14.15
CA ASP A 66 -6.83 -16.18 14.29
C ASP A 66 -6.20 -16.66 12.97
N ALA A 67 -6.94 -16.60 11.87
CA ALA A 67 -6.47 -16.97 10.53
C ALA A 67 -7.00 -15.97 9.50
N LEU A 68 -6.30 -14.83 9.37
CA LEU A 68 -6.75 -13.68 8.60
C LEU A 68 -6.20 -13.71 7.18
N ASP A 69 -7.08 -13.56 6.21
CA ASP A 69 -6.71 -13.23 4.82
C ASP A 69 -6.80 -11.73 4.65
N VAL A 70 -5.70 -11.10 4.26
CA VAL A 70 -5.56 -9.64 4.18
C VAL A 70 -5.27 -9.20 2.76
N LEU A 71 -5.93 -8.15 2.31
CA LEU A 71 -5.64 -7.45 1.07
C LEU A 71 -5.10 -6.06 1.40
N VAL A 72 -3.97 -5.71 0.80
CA VAL A 72 -3.42 -4.35 0.83
C VAL A 72 -3.52 -3.76 -0.57
N GLY A 73 -4.14 -2.62 -0.72
CA GLY A 73 -4.12 -1.81 -1.92
C GLY A 73 -3.07 -0.72 -1.79
N GLY A 74 -2.08 -0.74 -2.69
CA GLY A 74 -0.87 0.07 -2.62
C GLY A 74 0.29 -0.68 -1.97
N LEU A 75 1.39 -0.84 -2.69
CA LEU A 75 2.61 -1.47 -2.18
C LEU A 75 3.62 -0.43 -1.72
N GLY A 76 3.88 0.56 -2.56
CA GLY A 76 4.83 1.62 -2.28
C GLY A 76 6.16 1.13 -1.71
N LEU A 77 6.58 1.68 -0.56
CA LEU A 77 7.77 1.23 0.17
C LEU A 77 7.53 -0.05 0.99
N GLY A 78 6.31 -0.56 1.04
CA GLY A 78 5.94 -1.83 1.68
C GLY A 78 5.64 -1.74 3.18
N CYS A 79 5.52 -0.54 3.76
CA CYS A 79 5.36 -0.35 5.21
C CYS A 79 4.06 -0.96 5.73
N THR A 80 2.91 -0.66 5.11
CA THR A 80 1.61 -1.24 5.45
C THR A 80 1.65 -2.77 5.34
N ALA A 81 2.22 -3.29 4.25
CA ALA A 81 2.28 -4.72 3.98
C ALA A 81 3.14 -5.48 5.00
N VAL A 82 4.33 -4.96 5.32
CA VAL A 82 5.24 -5.60 6.28
C VAL A 82 4.67 -5.55 7.70
N THR A 83 4.00 -4.46 8.06
CA THR A 83 3.33 -4.34 9.35
C THR A 83 2.16 -5.31 9.47
N ALA A 84 1.35 -5.44 8.41
CA ALA A 84 0.29 -6.43 8.38
C ALA A 84 0.83 -7.86 8.53
N LEU A 85 1.95 -8.18 7.87
CA LEU A 85 2.59 -9.49 7.91
C LEU A 85 3.17 -9.84 9.29
N ALA A 86 3.51 -8.83 10.10
CA ALA A 86 3.99 -9.01 11.46
C ALA A 86 2.89 -9.50 12.44
N ASP A 87 1.62 -9.34 12.11
CA ASP A 87 0.53 -9.94 12.90
C ASP A 87 0.50 -11.46 12.68
N ALA A 88 0.74 -12.21 13.75
CA ALA A 88 0.79 -13.68 13.70
C ALA A 88 -0.53 -14.34 13.27
N ARG A 89 -1.65 -13.60 13.31
CA ARG A 89 -2.96 -14.08 12.84
C ARG A 89 -3.09 -14.05 11.32
N VAL A 90 -2.24 -13.30 10.62
CA VAL A 90 -2.30 -13.22 9.15
C VAL A 90 -1.85 -14.54 8.55
N ARG A 91 -2.79 -15.21 7.87
CA ARG A 91 -2.58 -16.47 7.16
C ARG A 91 -2.16 -16.25 5.70
N SER A 92 -2.71 -15.23 5.06
CA SER A 92 -2.34 -14.82 3.72
C SER A 92 -2.39 -13.30 3.57
N LEU A 93 -1.42 -12.77 2.84
CA LEU A 93 -1.31 -11.36 2.50
C LEU A 93 -1.25 -11.22 0.98
N THR A 94 -2.23 -10.58 0.39
CA THR A 94 -2.20 -10.16 -1.01
C THR A 94 -1.98 -8.66 -1.07
N VAL A 95 -0.98 -8.21 -1.82
CA VAL A 95 -0.69 -6.78 -2.03
C VAL A 95 -0.86 -6.48 -3.51
N VAL A 96 -1.69 -5.49 -3.82
CA VAL A 96 -2.02 -5.07 -5.18
C VAL A 96 -1.48 -3.68 -5.43
N ASP A 97 -0.70 -3.52 -6.50
CA ASP A 97 -0.20 -2.23 -6.95
C ASP A 97 -0.35 -2.12 -8.47
N ALA A 98 -0.80 -0.97 -8.95
CA ALA A 98 -0.98 -0.73 -10.38
C ALA A 98 0.34 -0.54 -11.11
N LEU A 99 1.38 -0.13 -10.41
CA LEU A 99 2.70 0.14 -10.98
C LEU A 99 3.59 -1.10 -10.88
N GLY A 100 3.75 -1.81 -12.00
CA GLY A 100 4.66 -2.96 -12.08
C GLY A 100 6.11 -2.60 -11.72
N GLU A 101 6.49 -1.33 -11.88
CA GLU A 101 7.79 -0.77 -11.49
C GLU A 101 8.00 -0.85 -9.98
N VAL A 102 6.97 -0.51 -9.20
CA VAL A 102 6.99 -0.58 -7.74
C VAL A 102 7.15 -2.03 -7.28
N VAL A 103 6.36 -2.95 -7.84
CA VAL A 103 6.50 -4.40 -7.58
C VAL A 103 7.92 -4.86 -7.96
N GLY A 104 8.43 -4.43 -9.11
CA GLY A 104 9.77 -4.76 -9.59
C GLY A 104 10.90 -4.26 -8.68
N TRP A 105 10.73 -3.14 -7.95
CA TRP A 105 11.71 -2.69 -6.95
C TRP A 105 11.82 -3.68 -5.79
N HIS A 106 10.69 -4.20 -5.32
CA HIS A 106 10.70 -5.24 -4.29
C HIS A 106 11.29 -6.55 -4.83
N GLU A 107 10.90 -7.01 -6.01
CA GLU A 107 11.44 -8.23 -6.63
C GLU A 107 12.97 -8.15 -6.82
N ARG A 108 13.50 -6.98 -7.17
CA ARG A 108 14.93 -6.70 -7.26
C ARG A 108 15.59 -6.45 -5.89
N ARG A 109 14.82 -6.48 -4.79
CA ARG A 109 15.29 -6.27 -3.42
C ARG A 109 16.00 -4.93 -3.21
N LEU A 110 15.50 -3.87 -3.85
CA LEU A 110 16.05 -2.52 -3.73
C LEU A 110 15.65 -1.83 -2.41
N LEU A 111 14.59 -2.30 -1.76
CA LEU A 111 14.03 -1.73 -0.54
C LEU A 111 14.34 -2.61 0.67
N PRO A 112 14.54 -2.02 1.87
CA PRO A 112 14.91 -2.77 3.07
C PRO A 112 13.92 -3.88 3.44
N VAL A 113 12.62 -3.62 3.25
CA VAL A 113 11.54 -4.55 3.60
C VAL A 113 11.31 -5.67 2.57
N SER A 114 11.93 -5.57 1.39
CA SER A 114 11.69 -6.51 0.29
C SER A 114 11.95 -7.96 0.68
N ASN A 115 13.01 -8.22 1.45
CA ASN A 115 13.31 -9.58 1.92
C ASN A 115 12.20 -10.13 2.80
N THR A 116 11.68 -9.32 3.72
CA THR A 116 10.59 -9.73 4.62
C THR A 116 9.35 -10.11 3.83
N LEU A 117 8.99 -9.31 2.82
CA LEU A 117 7.81 -9.57 2.00
C LEU A 117 7.98 -10.77 1.07
N LEU A 118 9.14 -10.88 0.40
CA LEU A 118 9.33 -11.90 -0.64
C LEU A 118 9.71 -13.28 -0.08
N ASP A 119 10.34 -13.33 1.09
CA ASP A 119 10.76 -14.58 1.70
C ASP A 119 9.65 -15.21 2.57
N ASP A 120 8.54 -14.50 2.81
CA ASP A 120 7.39 -15.03 3.53
C ASP A 120 6.36 -15.63 2.56
N GLU A 121 6.15 -16.94 2.67
CA GLU A 121 5.24 -17.71 1.82
C GLU A 121 3.77 -17.26 1.89
N ARG A 122 3.40 -16.50 2.91
CA ARG A 122 2.07 -15.91 3.06
C ARG A 122 1.84 -14.73 2.11
N THR A 123 2.91 -14.13 1.57
CA THR A 123 2.85 -12.89 0.78
C THR A 123 2.72 -13.19 -0.71
N ARG A 124 1.79 -12.48 -1.35
CA ARG A 124 1.61 -12.45 -2.80
C ARG A 124 1.54 -11.02 -3.28
N LEU A 125 2.51 -10.60 -4.11
CA LEU A 125 2.48 -9.32 -4.81
C LEU A 125 1.77 -9.50 -6.15
N VAL A 126 0.87 -8.56 -6.50
CA VAL A 126 0.05 -8.61 -7.72
C VAL A 126 0.09 -7.26 -8.40
N VAL A 127 0.46 -7.25 -9.68
CA VAL A 127 0.32 -6.06 -10.53
C VAL A 127 -1.10 -6.02 -11.07
N ASP A 128 -1.94 -5.17 -10.53
CA ASP A 128 -3.33 -4.94 -10.96
C ASP A 128 -3.81 -3.58 -10.39
N ASP A 129 -4.84 -3.01 -10.98
CA ASP A 129 -5.49 -1.81 -10.43
C ASP A 129 -6.43 -2.21 -9.28
N PHE A 130 -6.13 -1.73 -8.07
CA PHE A 130 -6.92 -1.98 -6.88
C PHE A 130 -8.36 -1.46 -7.03
N PHE A 131 -8.55 -0.29 -7.62
CA PHE A 131 -9.89 0.31 -7.78
C PHE A 131 -10.72 -0.47 -8.78
N ASP A 132 -10.10 -1.00 -9.84
CA ASP A 132 -10.74 -1.92 -10.77
C ASP A 132 -11.08 -3.23 -10.08
N LEU A 133 -10.19 -3.79 -9.27
CA LEU A 133 -10.46 -5.00 -8.48
C LEU A 133 -11.66 -4.77 -7.55
N ALA A 134 -11.72 -3.65 -6.84
CA ALA A 134 -12.82 -3.32 -5.93
C ALA A 134 -14.18 -3.20 -6.63
N ARG A 135 -14.19 -2.74 -7.89
CA ARG A 135 -15.42 -2.61 -8.70
C ARG A 135 -15.88 -3.92 -9.33
N ARG A 136 -14.97 -4.85 -9.61
CA ARG A 136 -15.28 -6.12 -10.26
C ARG A 136 -16.33 -6.90 -9.46
N GLU A 137 -17.25 -7.52 -10.18
CA GLU A 137 -18.11 -8.53 -9.56
C GLU A 137 -17.24 -9.69 -9.07
N ARG A 138 -17.41 -10.03 -7.80
CA ARG A 138 -16.67 -11.15 -7.22
C ARG A 138 -17.27 -12.47 -7.76
N ALA A 139 -16.44 -13.31 -8.39
CA ALA A 139 -16.84 -14.67 -8.71
C ALA A 139 -17.13 -15.46 -7.41
N ASP A 140 -18.03 -16.46 -7.48
CA ASP A 140 -18.46 -17.20 -6.28
C ASP A 140 -17.31 -17.89 -5.55
N ASP A 141 -16.29 -18.36 -6.29
CA ASP A 141 -15.08 -19.02 -5.80
C ASP A 141 -13.92 -18.08 -5.51
N ALA A 142 -14.06 -16.78 -5.82
CA ALA A 142 -13.00 -15.81 -5.51
C ALA A 142 -12.83 -15.64 -4.00
N PRO A 143 -11.59 -15.42 -3.54
CA PRO A 143 -11.31 -15.23 -2.12
C PRO A 143 -12.03 -14.02 -1.56
N ARG A 144 -12.35 -14.07 -0.27
CA ARG A 144 -12.75 -12.93 0.53
C ARG A 144 -11.65 -12.61 1.53
N PHE A 145 -11.65 -11.37 1.97
CA PHE A 145 -10.65 -10.89 2.92
C PHE A 145 -11.29 -10.56 4.27
N HIS A 146 -10.54 -10.78 5.33
CA HIS A 146 -10.91 -10.38 6.68
C HIS A 146 -10.60 -8.90 6.92
N ALA A 147 -9.53 -8.41 6.27
CA ALA A 147 -9.20 -6.99 6.23
C ALA A 147 -8.83 -6.56 4.80
N ILE A 148 -9.26 -5.35 4.43
CA ILE A 148 -8.80 -4.64 3.24
C ILE A 148 -8.24 -3.30 3.71
N LEU A 149 -6.92 -3.10 3.50
CA LEU A 149 -6.17 -1.92 3.92
C LEU A 149 -5.78 -1.15 2.67
N VAL A 150 -6.17 0.11 2.54
CA VAL A 150 -5.94 0.91 1.33
C VAL A 150 -5.03 2.08 1.63
N ASP A 151 -3.89 2.10 0.93
CA ASP A 151 -2.80 3.02 1.06
C ASP A 151 -2.35 3.48 -0.34
N ILE A 152 -3.19 4.26 -1.03
CA ILE A 152 -2.96 4.68 -2.42
C ILE A 152 -3.09 6.19 -2.58
N ASP A 153 -4.27 6.75 -2.36
CA ASP A 153 -4.54 8.16 -2.55
C ASP A 153 -4.22 8.99 -1.31
N HIS A 154 -3.86 10.26 -1.47
CA HIS A 154 -3.59 11.15 -0.34
C HIS A 154 -4.84 11.38 0.52
N THR A 155 -5.99 11.56 -0.12
CA THR A 155 -7.29 11.66 0.55
C THR A 155 -8.39 11.24 -0.42
N PRO A 156 -9.64 10.99 0.05
CA PRO A 156 -10.77 10.78 -0.85
C PRO A 156 -11.04 11.92 -1.85
N THR A 157 -10.54 13.13 -1.55
CA THR A 157 -10.71 14.32 -2.39
C THR A 157 -9.44 14.70 -3.15
N HIS A 158 -8.24 14.28 -2.69
CA HIS A 158 -6.95 14.45 -3.34
C HIS A 158 -6.41 13.09 -3.79
N ARG A 159 -6.75 12.69 -4.97
CA ARG A 159 -6.49 11.37 -5.56
C ARG A 159 -5.35 11.44 -6.57
N LEU A 160 -4.60 10.35 -6.69
CA LEU A 160 -3.54 10.20 -7.71
C LEU A 160 -4.13 10.16 -9.14
N ASP A 161 -5.35 9.63 -9.29
CA ASP A 161 -6.07 9.64 -10.57
C ASP A 161 -7.55 9.98 -10.36
N SER A 162 -8.12 10.72 -11.31
CA SER A 162 -9.53 11.12 -11.28
C SER A 162 -10.51 9.94 -11.36
N THR A 163 -10.10 8.82 -11.94
CA THR A 163 -10.90 7.59 -12.06
C THR A 163 -11.16 6.91 -10.72
N HIS A 164 -10.39 7.25 -9.67
CA HIS A 164 -10.59 6.72 -8.32
C HIS A 164 -11.83 7.31 -7.62
N ALA A 165 -12.42 8.40 -8.17
CA ALA A 165 -13.53 9.11 -7.52
C ALA A 165 -14.73 8.21 -7.18
N ASP A 166 -15.08 7.30 -8.07
CA ASP A 166 -16.24 6.42 -7.90
C ASP A 166 -16.06 5.44 -6.72
N PHE A 167 -14.81 5.08 -6.38
CA PHE A 167 -14.52 4.23 -5.24
C PHE A 167 -14.97 4.86 -3.91
N TYR A 168 -14.78 6.17 -3.76
CA TYR A 168 -15.11 6.91 -2.54
C TYR A 168 -16.59 7.27 -2.40
N THR A 169 -17.45 6.70 -3.25
CA THR A 169 -18.90 6.82 -3.14
C THR A 169 -19.50 5.68 -2.31
N ALA A 170 -20.73 5.85 -1.85
CA ALA A 170 -21.45 4.78 -1.16
C ALA A 170 -21.59 3.51 -2.02
N ASP A 171 -21.72 3.65 -3.34
CA ASP A 171 -21.82 2.50 -4.26
C ASP A 171 -20.45 1.84 -4.47
N GLY A 172 -19.37 2.61 -4.56
CA GLY A 172 -18.02 2.10 -4.63
C GLY A 172 -17.63 1.29 -3.39
N LEU A 173 -17.94 1.82 -2.20
CA LEU A 173 -17.70 1.12 -0.93
C LEU A 173 -18.58 -0.13 -0.78
N ARG A 174 -19.81 -0.12 -1.29
CA ARG A 174 -20.64 -1.34 -1.34
C ARG A 174 -20.07 -2.39 -2.30
N ALA A 175 -19.46 -1.95 -3.41
CA ALA A 175 -18.77 -2.86 -4.32
C ALA A 175 -17.58 -3.53 -3.61
N LEU A 176 -16.73 -2.74 -2.95
CA LEU A 176 -15.61 -3.26 -2.15
C LEU A 176 -16.08 -4.24 -1.07
N ALA A 177 -17.17 -3.95 -0.37
CA ALA A 177 -17.69 -4.79 0.71
C ALA A 177 -18.03 -6.23 0.26
N ARG A 178 -18.25 -6.47 -1.04
CA ARG A 178 -18.45 -7.84 -1.58
C ARG A 178 -17.22 -8.72 -1.48
N HIS A 179 -16.04 -8.11 -1.39
CA HIS A 179 -14.76 -8.79 -1.24
C HIS A 179 -14.40 -9.07 0.22
N LEU A 180 -15.17 -8.53 1.18
CA LEU A 180 -14.98 -8.80 2.60
C LEU A 180 -15.77 -10.03 3.07
N HIS A 181 -15.23 -10.73 4.06
CA HIS A 181 -16.03 -11.65 4.88
C HIS A 181 -17.07 -10.89 5.68
N PRO A 182 -18.19 -11.53 6.10
CA PRO A 182 -19.09 -10.95 7.10
C PRO A 182 -18.31 -10.58 8.36
N GLY A 183 -18.40 -9.31 8.78
CA GLY A 183 -17.61 -8.79 9.90
C GLY A 183 -16.17 -8.43 9.56
N GLY A 184 -15.80 -8.46 8.28
CA GLY A 184 -14.51 -7.97 7.81
C GLY A 184 -14.39 -6.45 7.89
N VAL A 185 -13.16 -5.95 7.91
CA VAL A 185 -12.82 -4.54 8.12
C VAL A 185 -12.23 -3.94 6.84
N PHE A 186 -12.67 -2.74 6.52
CA PHE A 186 -12.02 -1.84 5.57
C PHE A 186 -11.35 -0.71 6.35
N ALA A 187 -10.08 -0.46 6.08
CA ALA A 187 -9.33 0.67 6.61
C ALA A 187 -8.66 1.43 5.47
N LEU A 188 -8.66 2.74 5.58
CA LEU A 188 -8.16 3.67 4.57
C LEU A 188 -7.14 4.61 5.20
N TRP A 189 -5.99 4.77 4.55
CA TRP A 189 -5.05 5.83 4.85
C TRP A 189 -5.58 7.18 4.30
N SER A 190 -5.34 8.27 5.03
CA SER A 190 -5.69 9.62 4.59
C SER A 190 -4.84 10.65 5.31
N ASP A 191 -4.31 11.64 4.56
CA ASP A 191 -3.61 12.80 5.09
C ASP A 191 -4.55 13.70 5.92
N ASP A 192 -5.82 13.77 5.52
CA ASP A 192 -6.80 14.59 6.20
C ASP A 192 -7.56 13.78 7.27
N PRO A 193 -7.86 14.39 8.43
CA PRO A 193 -8.74 13.77 9.39
C PRO A 193 -10.15 13.61 8.79
N PRO A 194 -10.93 12.61 9.25
CA PRO A 194 -12.31 12.45 8.80
C PRO A 194 -13.10 13.72 9.15
N GLU A 195 -13.87 14.25 8.18
CA GLU A 195 -14.79 15.35 8.45
C GLU A 195 -15.86 14.88 9.45
N ALA A 196 -16.09 15.68 10.50
CA ALA A 196 -17.18 15.43 11.41
C ALA A 196 -18.52 15.75 10.70
N GLU A 197 -19.43 14.76 10.62
CA GLU A 197 -20.79 14.97 10.14
C GLU A 197 -21.59 15.90 11.08
#